data_fbc88c33471a41af91fed2d73a461584
#
_entry.id   fbc88c33471a41af91fed2d73a461584
#
_cell.length_a   1.000
_cell.length_b   1.000
_cell.length_c   1.000
_cell.angle_alpha   90.00
_cell.angle_beta   90.00
_cell.angle_gamma   90.00
#
_symmetry.space_group_name_H-M   'P 1'
#
loop_
_entity.id
_entity.type
_entity.pdbx_description
1 polymer ?
#
loop_
_entity_poly.entity_id
_entity_poly.type
_entity_poly.pdbx_seq_one_letter_code
_entity_poly.pdbx_strand_id
1 'polypeptide(L)'
;MIQLSIANDFSRTPGVRYPQEGDFSGEEFRDTVLIPKVKEAIEKLVVDLDGTYGLGPSFLEEAFGGLIRKGFDYGQLMSVFKFKSIEVPYYIDDIKKYLKEANENK
;
A
#
# COMPACT_ATOMS: atom_id res chain seq x y z
N MET A 1 -3.01 -17.65 3.77
CA MET A 1 -3.27 -16.20 3.82
C MET A 1 -2.04 -15.49 4.35
N ILE A 2 -1.54 -14.51 3.60
CA ILE A 2 -0.36 -13.75 3.97
C ILE A 2 -0.79 -12.45 4.64
N GLN A 3 -0.04 -12.01 5.63
CA GLN A 3 -0.34 -10.76 6.34
C GLN A 3 0.84 -9.79 6.26
N LEU A 4 0.50 -8.50 6.15
CA LEU A 4 1.45 -7.40 6.09
C LEU A 4 0.95 -6.29 6.99
N SER A 5 1.78 -5.86 7.94
CA SER A 5 1.50 -4.70 8.79
C SER A 5 2.47 -3.58 8.42
N ILE A 6 1.95 -2.43 8.01
CA ILE A 6 2.83 -1.30 7.70
C ILE A 6 3.62 -0.90 8.94
N ALA A 7 2.95 -0.85 10.10
CA ALA A 7 3.60 -0.46 11.35
C ALA A 7 4.71 -1.42 11.77
N ASN A 8 4.45 -2.73 11.68
CA ASN A 8 5.37 -3.73 12.19
C ASN A 8 6.41 -4.17 11.17
N ASP A 9 6.05 -4.21 9.90
CA ASP A 9 6.92 -4.74 8.84
C ASP A 9 7.70 -3.64 8.13
N PHE A 10 7.32 -2.39 8.30
CA PHE A 10 7.99 -1.25 7.66
C PHE A 10 8.32 -0.16 8.67
N SER A 11 7.33 0.65 9.07
CA SER A 11 7.56 1.76 9.99
C SER A 11 6.26 2.22 10.64
N ARG A 12 6.36 2.66 11.90
CA ARG A 12 5.25 3.31 12.59
C ARG A 12 5.13 4.79 12.20
N THR A 13 6.16 5.31 11.53
CA THR A 13 6.20 6.71 11.09
C THR A 13 6.44 6.79 9.59
N PRO A 14 5.56 6.17 8.76
CA PRO A 14 5.70 6.29 7.31
C PRO A 14 5.54 7.76 6.93
N GLY A 15 6.29 8.20 5.93
CA GLY A 15 6.38 9.62 5.69
C GLY A 15 5.98 10.03 4.28
N VAL A 16 6.98 10.26 3.49
CA VAL A 16 6.91 10.97 2.23
C VAL A 16 6.64 10.04 1.05
N ARG A 17 6.52 10.63 -0.14
CA ARG A 17 6.30 9.87 -1.37
C ARG A 17 7.59 9.19 -1.86
N TYR A 18 8.69 9.94 -1.94
CA TYR A 18 9.96 9.47 -2.52
C TYR A 18 11.12 9.54 -1.53
N PRO A 19 12.13 8.65 -1.67
CA PRO A 19 13.27 8.63 -0.73
C PRO A 19 14.05 9.95 -0.67
N GLN A 20 14.06 10.73 -1.74
CA GLN A 20 14.75 12.00 -1.77
C GLN A 20 14.13 13.04 -0.83
N GLU A 21 12.87 12.83 -0.45
CA GLU A 21 12.13 13.76 0.40
C GLU A 21 12.25 13.42 1.89
N GLY A 22 12.65 12.21 2.21
CA GLY A 22 12.80 11.77 3.60
C GLY A 22 12.74 10.27 3.76
N ASP A 23 12.78 9.83 5.02
CA ASP A 23 12.79 8.40 5.37
C ASP A 23 11.40 7.76 5.26
N PHE A 24 11.39 6.45 5.09
CA PHE A 24 10.18 5.62 5.09
C PHE A 24 9.16 6.06 4.05
N SER A 25 9.63 6.26 2.82
CA SER A 25 8.79 6.71 1.71
C SER A 25 7.83 5.63 1.21
N GLY A 26 6.78 6.08 0.51
CA GLY A 26 5.84 5.19 -0.17
C GLY A 26 6.52 4.33 -1.22
N GLU A 27 7.47 4.90 -1.96
CA GLU A 27 8.25 4.13 -2.94
C GLU A 27 9.07 3.03 -2.27
N GLU A 28 9.73 3.32 -1.15
CA GLU A 28 10.52 2.33 -0.43
C GLU A 28 9.63 1.22 0.11
N PHE A 29 8.50 1.56 0.73
CA PHE A 29 7.55 0.58 1.22
C PHE A 29 7.06 -0.33 0.09
N ARG A 30 6.64 0.26 -1.02
CA ARG A 30 6.17 -0.50 -2.18
C ARG A 30 7.23 -1.49 -2.65
N ASP A 31 8.45 -1.00 -2.89
CA ASP A 31 9.48 -1.81 -3.55
C ASP A 31 10.09 -2.87 -2.62
N THR A 32 10.27 -2.56 -1.34
CA THR A 32 10.97 -3.46 -0.42
C THR A 32 10.04 -4.37 0.39
N VAL A 33 8.80 -3.98 0.60
CA VAL A 33 7.86 -4.73 1.46
C VAL A 33 6.61 -5.18 0.69
N LEU A 34 5.93 -4.24 0.04
CA LEU A 34 4.61 -4.53 -0.56
C LEU A 34 4.71 -5.45 -1.78
N ILE A 35 5.58 -5.15 -2.74
CA ILE A 35 5.73 -5.97 -3.94
C ILE A 35 6.14 -7.40 -3.61
N PRO A 36 7.14 -7.65 -2.74
CA PRO A 36 7.47 -9.02 -2.37
C PRO A 36 6.27 -9.78 -1.78
N LYS A 37 5.46 -9.13 -0.95
CA LYS A 37 4.28 -9.77 -0.36
C LYS A 37 3.20 -10.03 -1.40
N VAL A 38 2.98 -9.11 -2.33
CA VAL A 38 2.02 -9.32 -3.42
C VAL A 38 2.42 -10.51 -4.28
N LYS A 39 3.72 -10.64 -4.59
CA LYS A 39 4.22 -11.76 -5.39
C LYS A 39 4.12 -13.09 -4.66
N GLU A 40 4.19 -13.08 -3.33
CA GLU A 40 4.05 -14.27 -2.49
C GLU A 40 2.62 -14.75 -2.38
N ALA A 41 1.67 -13.83 -2.46
CA ALA A 41 0.26 -14.10 -2.17
C ALA A 41 -0.38 -14.93 -3.28
N ILE A 42 -0.86 -16.12 -2.94
CA ILE A 42 -1.58 -16.99 -3.87
C ILE A 42 -3.07 -16.66 -3.84
N GLU A 43 -3.62 -16.45 -2.63
CA GLU A 43 -5.05 -16.18 -2.44
C GLU A 43 -5.31 -14.76 -1.96
N LYS A 44 -5.03 -14.50 -0.69
CA LYS A 44 -5.29 -13.19 -0.06
C LYS A 44 -4.06 -12.65 0.63
N LEU A 45 -3.91 -11.33 0.54
CA LEU A 45 -2.92 -10.57 1.29
C LEU A 45 -3.69 -9.59 2.18
N VAL A 46 -3.61 -9.80 3.48
CA VAL A 46 -4.21 -8.88 4.45
C VAL A 46 -3.22 -7.76 4.73
N VAL A 47 -3.61 -6.53 4.40
CA VAL A 47 -2.79 -5.35 4.67
C VAL A 47 -3.38 -4.63 5.88
N ASP A 48 -2.65 -4.67 6.99
CA ASP A 48 -3.02 -4.03 8.24
C ASP A 48 -2.46 -2.60 8.25
N LEU A 49 -3.38 -1.63 8.28
CA LEU A 49 -3.04 -0.20 8.25
C LEU A 49 -2.99 0.42 9.64
N ASP A 50 -3.36 -0.35 10.67
CA ASP A 50 -3.37 0.14 12.06
C ASP A 50 -1.97 0.18 12.64
N GLY A 51 -1.81 0.99 13.70
CA GLY A 51 -0.57 1.03 14.47
C GLY A 51 0.46 2.05 14.05
N THR A 52 0.22 2.79 12.96
CA THR A 52 1.10 3.90 12.57
C THR A 52 0.64 5.20 13.22
N TYR A 53 1.53 6.20 13.25
CA TYR A 53 1.17 7.53 13.71
C TYR A 53 0.39 8.33 12.66
N GLY A 54 0.25 7.79 11.46
CA GLY A 54 -0.54 8.36 10.38
C GLY A 54 -0.01 7.93 9.03
N LEU A 55 -0.95 7.82 8.07
CA LEU A 55 -0.64 7.45 6.69
C LEU A 55 -1.11 8.58 5.78
N GLY A 56 -0.16 9.35 5.25
CA GLY A 56 -0.48 10.48 4.37
C GLY A 56 -0.92 10.05 2.97
N PRO A 57 -1.65 10.93 2.27
CA PRO A 57 -2.11 10.62 0.91
C PRO A 57 -0.97 10.33 -0.07
N SER A 58 0.12 11.08 0.01
CA SER A 58 1.25 10.87 -0.90
C SER A 58 1.90 9.51 -0.72
N PHE A 59 2.04 9.08 0.55
CA PHE A 59 2.57 7.75 0.87
C PHE A 59 1.68 6.66 0.29
N LEU A 60 0.38 6.73 0.58
CA LEU A 60 -0.57 5.71 0.15
C LEU A 60 -0.71 5.66 -1.37
N GLU A 61 -0.76 6.81 -2.02
CA GLU A 61 -0.89 6.85 -3.47
C GLU A 61 0.35 6.26 -4.15
N GLU A 62 1.54 6.61 -3.70
CA GLU A 62 2.77 6.07 -4.29
C GLU A 62 2.89 4.57 -4.03
N ALA A 63 2.57 4.13 -2.82
CA ALA A 63 2.67 2.71 -2.47
C ALA A 63 1.70 1.85 -3.29
N PHE A 64 0.43 2.21 -3.33
CA PHE A 64 -0.60 1.38 -3.97
C PHE A 64 -0.84 1.74 -5.41
N GLY A 65 -1.02 3.01 -5.75
CA GLY A 65 -1.12 3.45 -7.13
C GLY A 65 0.13 3.11 -7.92
N GLY A 66 1.27 3.18 -7.26
CA GLY A 66 2.55 2.80 -7.86
C GLY A 66 2.63 1.36 -8.34
N LEU A 67 1.85 0.45 -7.73
CA LEU A 67 1.78 -0.94 -8.22
C LEU A 67 1.24 -1.00 -9.65
N ILE A 68 0.20 -0.23 -9.92
CA ILE A 68 -0.38 -0.17 -11.27
C ILE A 68 0.64 0.39 -12.27
N ARG A 69 1.33 1.46 -11.88
CA ARG A 69 2.36 2.08 -12.73
C ARG A 69 3.53 1.13 -12.98
N LYS A 70 3.80 0.19 -12.07
CA LYS A 70 4.83 -0.84 -12.22
C LYS A 70 4.36 -2.04 -13.04
N GLY A 71 3.10 -2.05 -13.48
CA GLY A 71 2.58 -3.09 -14.37
C GLY A 71 1.72 -4.16 -13.70
N PHE A 72 1.42 -4.05 -12.42
CA PHE A 72 0.51 -5.00 -11.76
C PHE A 72 -0.92 -4.78 -12.24
N ASP A 73 -1.65 -5.86 -12.42
CA ASP A 73 -3.01 -5.82 -12.92
C ASP A 73 -4.01 -5.39 -11.84
N TYR A 74 -4.82 -4.38 -12.15
CA TYR A 74 -5.80 -3.83 -11.21
C TYR A 74 -6.76 -4.88 -10.68
N GLY A 75 -7.35 -5.68 -11.59
CA GLY A 75 -8.32 -6.70 -11.20
C GLY A 75 -7.71 -7.76 -10.29
N GLN A 76 -6.49 -8.17 -10.58
CA GLN A 76 -5.77 -9.14 -9.75
C GLN A 76 -5.46 -8.56 -8.37
N LEU A 77 -5.00 -7.31 -8.30
CA LEU A 77 -4.72 -6.67 -7.02
C LEU A 77 -5.99 -6.56 -6.17
N MET A 78 -7.10 -6.16 -6.78
CA MET A 78 -8.36 -6.04 -6.05
C MET A 78 -8.87 -7.38 -5.53
N SER A 79 -8.55 -8.47 -6.22
CA SER A 79 -8.95 -9.82 -5.77
C SER A 79 -8.04 -10.33 -4.64
N VAL A 80 -6.80 -9.87 -4.59
CA VAL A 80 -5.80 -10.33 -3.62
C VAL A 80 -5.85 -9.53 -2.31
N PHE A 81 -6.01 -8.22 -2.41
CA PHE A 81 -5.96 -7.35 -1.23
C PHE A 81 -7.19 -7.50 -0.33
N LYS A 82 -6.92 -7.59 0.98
CA LYS A 82 -7.91 -7.45 2.03
C LYS A 82 -7.33 -6.46 3.05
N PHE A 83 -7.99 -5.33 3.21
CA PHE A 83 -7.47 -4.26 4.07
C PHE A 83 -8.09 -4.32 5.46
N LYS A 84 -7.27 -4.01 6.48
CA LYS A 84 -7.70 -3.85 7.86
C LYS A 84 -7.31 -2.45 8.32
N SER A 85 -8.29 -1.64 8.72
CA SER A 85 -8.05 -0.30 9.25
C SER A 85 -9.17 0.04 10.24
N ILE A 86 -8.94 -0.30 11.50
CA ILE A 86 -9.91 -0.05 12.56
C ILE A 86 -9.76 1.38 13.07
N GLU A 87 -8.52 1.85 13.21
CA GLU A 87 -8.22 3.17 13.75
C GLU A 87 -8.65 4.30 12.80
N VAL A 88 -8.43 4.13 11.49
CA VAL A 88 -8.78 5.14 10.49
C VAL A 88 -9.41 4.44 9.27
N PRO A 89 -10.70 4.11 9.35
CA PRO A 89 -11.35 3.31 8.30
C PRO A 89 -11.28 3.91 6.90
N TYR A 90 -11.25 5.23 6.77
CA TYR A 90 -11.24 5.86 5.44
C TYR A 90 -9.92 5.63 4.66
N TYR A 91 -8.85 5.14 5.29
CA TYR A 91 -7.65 4.77 4.55
C TYR A 91 -7.95 3.70 3.50
N ILE A 92 -8.89 2.80 3.79
CA ILE A 92 -9.27 1.74 2.85
C ILE A 92 -9.89 2.34 1.59
N ASP A 93 -10.81 3.29 1.78
CA ASP A 93 -11.46 3.98 0.65
C ASP A 93 -10.46 4.77 -0.16
N ASP A 94 -9.52 5.44 0.51
CA ASP A 94 -8.46 6.20 -0.15
C ASP A 94 -7.59 5.29 -1.03
N ILE A 95 -7.15 4.15 -0.49
CA ILE A 95 -6.32 3.20 -1.24
C ILE A 95 -7.06 2.68 -2.47
N LYS A 96 -8.33 2.31 -2.31
CA LYS A 96 -9.14 1.83 -3.43
C LYS A 96 -9.29 2.90 -4.51
N LYS A 97 -9.46 4.14 -4.09
CA LYS A 97 -9.53 5.28 -5.00
C LYS A 97 -8.22 5.46 -5.78
N TYR A 98 -7.08 5.39 -5.09
CA TYR A 98 -5.78 5.56 -5.73
C TYR A 98 -5.49 4.44 -6.73
N LEU A 99 -5.85 3.20 -6.38
CA LEU A 99 -5.71 2.07 -7.31
C LEU A 99 -6.56 2.28 -8.56
N LYS A 100 -7.80 2.70 -8.37
CA LYS A 100 -8.73 2.92 -9.49
C LYS A 100 -8.24 4.06 -10.38
N GLU A 101 -7.84 5.17 -9.79
CA GLU A 101 -7.35 6.33 -10.54
C GLU A 101 -6.07 5.98 -11.33
N ALA A 102 -5.14 5.27 -10.72
CA ALA A 102 -3.93 4.86 -11.42
C ALA A 102 -4.25 3.95 -12.61
N ASN A 103 -5.23 3.07 -12.46
CA ASN A 103 -5.65 2.18 -13.54
C ASN A 103 -6.31 2.94 -14.69
N GLU A 104 -7.07 3.98 -14.38
CA GLU A 104 -7.72 4.82 -15.39
C GLU A 104 -6.73 5.67 -16.16
N ASN A 105 -5.59 5.98 -15.57
CA ASN A 105 -4.58 6.88 -16.14
C ASN A 105 -3.37 6.18 -16.75
N LYS A 106 -3.41 4.87 -16.84
CA LYS A 106 -2.29 4.15 -17.43
C LYS A 106 -2.38 4.05 -18.96
#